data_9f3311534ac17ee3e81fb90cf4febc69
#
_entry.id   9f3311534ac17ee3e81fb90cf4febc69
#
_cell.length_a   1.000
_cell.length_b   1.000
_cell.length_c   1.000
_cell.angle_alpha   90.00
_cell.angle_beta   90.00
_cell.angle_gamma   90.00
#
_symmetry.space_group_name_H-M   'P 1'
#
loop_
_entity.id
_entity.type
_entity.pdbx_description
1 polymer ?
#
loop_
_entity_poly.entity_id
_entity_poly.type
_entity_poly.pdbx_seq_one_letter_code
_entity_poly.pdbx_strand_id
1 'polypeptide(L)'
;RDGAQIIEGAGTLTSNEWLSYLYNYGYFIQENIGFLDRYYIDLGLRSDYNTAFGDNVGWQYYPKVGLSYVLSEEPFMQRLKENNLVSSFRILANYGIAGSYPPAFEYQRTVAFNSFQGGQAASFGKYGNPDLAPEKKHSYEAGFNAVLFNRVLNLGFTYYYALTKDALFSIPSLPSSGQSANYLSNVGEIENKGIELSIGLQLVDTKDWNVRLNASYNTNHNKVLSIGNAVPFAIGGFSSRTVQTVVAEGEPVGFIRGYKAVLNPDNSLKEILPLQNLGSTLPTAYGNFSLSASYKNLSFMLSGDYQYGAYVHSFDRQFRFSKGLKDDAIPEKALEGLDQGANWLNFTNFFVEKSDFLKIRNIGIAYDYKPKKYLKSVNLAFNVYNPFAFTASSVDPEAALAGARSQGAVAVGGLNYSSYSTPRQYVGTIRVSF
;
A
#
# COMPACT_ATOMS: atom_id res chain seq x y z
N ARG A 1 12.20 24.60 31.27
CA ARG A 1 13.45 25.05 31.94
C ARG A 1 14.62 24.64 31.06
N ASP A 2 15.40 25.62 30.66
CA ASP A 2 16.63 25.37 29.92
C ASP A 2 17.57 24.52 30.80
N GLY A 3 17.99 23.35 30.30
CA GLY A 3 18.99 22.51 30.96
C GLY A 3 18.47 21.26 31.71
N ALA A 4 17.17 20.97 31.73
CA ALA A 4 16.69 19.70 32.27
C ALA A 4 17.05 18.54 31.32
N GLN A 5 18.00 17.70 31.72
CA GLN A 5 18.48 16.55 30.91
C GLN A 5 17.90 15.21 31.39
N ILE A 6 17.19 15.18 32.51
CA ILE A 6 16.60 13.98 33.10
C ILE A 6 15.16 14.27 33.54
N ILE A 7 14.32 13.23 33.52
CA ILE A 7 12.90 13.33 33.88
C ILE A 7 12.68 13.89 35.28
N GLU A 8 13.54 13.51 36.22
CA GLU A 8 13.49 13.99 37.64
C GLU A 8 13.75 15.50 37.76
N GLY A 9 14.38 16.13 36.76
CA GLY A 9 14.56 17.59 36.70
C GLY A 9 13.35 18.36 36.16
N ALA A 10 12.29 17.69 35.72
CA ALA A 10 11.08 18.34 35.26
C ALA A 10 10.23 18.87 36.43
N GLY A 11 9.67 20.07 36.24
CA GLY A 11 8.82 20.71 37.27
C GLY A 11 7.43 20.05 37.44
N THR A 12 7.00 19.28 36.43
CA THR A 12 5.75 18.52 36.45
C THR A 12 5.95 17.22 35.70
N LEU A 13 5.67 16.08 36.30
CA LEU A 13 5.71 14.76 35.68
C LEU A 13 4.27 14.27 35.49
N THR A 14 3.94 13.86 34.29
CA THR A 14 2.72 13.13 33.98
C THR A 14 3.11 11.76 33.43
N SER A 15 2.58 10.70 34.02
CA SER A 15 2.72 9.33 33.53
C SER A 15 1.37 8.80 33.07
N ASN A 16 1.32 8.14 31.94
CA ASN A 16 0.14 7.45 31.44
C ASN A 16 0.50 5.98 31.21
N GLU A 17 -0.37 5.09 31.61
CA GLU A 17 -0.28 3.66 31.33
C GLU A 17 -1.48 3.25 30.48
N TRP A 18 -1.23 2.46 29.44
CA TRP A 18 -2.25 1.92 28.57
C TRP A 18 -2.20 0.40 28.64
N LEU A 19 -3.35 -0.20 28.98
CA LEU A 19 -3.53 -1.64 28.98
C LEU A 19 -4.69 -2.00 28.06
N SER A 20 -4.42 -2.84 27.07
CA SER A 20 -5.44 -3.29 26.12
C SER A 20 -5.45 -4.81 26.08
N TYR A 21 -6.62 -5.42 26.32
CA TYR A 21 -6.85 -6.84 26.15
C TYR A 21 -7.76 -7.07 24.95
N LEU A 22 -7.32 -7.96 24.08
CA LEU A 22 -8.07 -8.35 22.91
C LEU A 22 -8.05 -9.88 22.82
N TYR A 23 -9.24 -10.48 22.84
CA TYR A 23 -9.39 -11.92 22.70
C TYR A 23 -10.03 -12.23 21.34
N ASN A 24 -9.41 -13.16 20.61
CA ASN A 24 -9.90 -13.65 19.35
C ASN A 24 -10.15 -15.15 19.47
N TYR A 25 -11.35 -15.58 19.12
CA TYR A 25 -11.76 -16.98 19.05
C TYR A 25 -12.06 -17.31 17.61
N GLY A 26 -11.54 -18.44 17.12
CA GLY A 26 -11.77 -18.84 15.73
C GLY A 26 -11.84 -20.37 15.60
N TYR A 27 -12.83 -20.82 14.84
CA TYR A 27 -12.96 -22.21 14.41
C TYR A 27 -12.88 -22.25 12.90
N PHE A 28 -12.21 -23.24 12.35
CA PHE A 28 -12.17 -23.44 10.91
C PHE A 28 -12.28 -24.93 10.55
N ILE A 29 -12.87 -25.15 9.39
CA ILE A 29 -12.90 -26.44 8.71
C ILE A 29 -12.45 -26.23 7.28
N GLN A 30 -11.63 -27.12 6.78
CA GLN A 30 -11.14 -27.07 5.39
C GLN A 30 -11.07 -28.48 4.84
N GLU A 31 -11.51 -28.64 3.59
CA GLU A 31 -11.46 -29.88 2.83
C GLU A 31 -10.82 -29.63 1.47
N ASN A 32 -9.89 -30.49 1.07
CA ASN A 32 -9.22 -30.47 -0.23
C ASN A 32 -9.54 -31.79 -0.93
N ILE A 33 -10.30 -31.72 -2.01
CA ILE A 33 -10.73 -32.88 -2.77
C ILE A 33 -10.00 -32.87 -4.11
N GLY A 34 -9.22 -33.93 -4.37
CA GLY A 34 -8.58 -34.19 -5.65
C GLY A 34 -9.26 -35.34 -6.40
N PHE A 35 -9.51 -35.16 -7.69
CA PHE A 35 -10.09 -36.20 -8.53
C PHE A 35 -9.29 -36.36 -9.84
N LEU A 36 -8.90 -37.58 -10.14
CA LEU A 36 -8.10 -37.97 -11.32
C LEU A 36 -6.78 -37.20 -11.50
N ASP A 37 -6.21 -36.67 -10.40
CA ASP A 37 -5.00 -35.82 -10.41
C ASP A 37 -5.11 -34.58 -11.33
N ARG A 38 -6.33 -34.19 -11.68
CA ARG A 38 -6.63 -33.06 -12.60
C ARG A 38 -7.55 -32.03 -12.01
N TYR A 39 -8.56 -32.46 -11.28
CA TYR A 39 -9.59 -31.60 -10.72
C TYR A 39 -9.39 -31.48 -9.23
N TYR A 40 -9.32 -30.26 -8.74
CA TYR A 40 -9.14 -30.01 -7.31
C TYR A 40 -10.17 -28.99 -6.85
N ILE A 41 -10.80 -29.29 -5.73
CA ILE A 41 -11.75 -28.40 -5.06
C ILE A 41 -11.23 -28.16 -3.65
N ASP A 42 -11.07 -26.90 -3.28
CA ASP A 42 -10.75 -26.46 -1.92
C ASP A 42 -11.98 -25.77 -1.33
N LEU A 43 -12.50 -26.32 -0.24
CA LEU A 43 -13.62 -25.76 0.49
C LEU A 43 -13.15 -25.39 1.88
N GLY A 44 -13.54 -24.21 2.35
CA GLY A 44 -13.21 -23.77 3.70
C GLY A 44 -14.28 -22.89 4.29
N LEU A 45 -14.46 -23.02 5.59
CA LEU A 45 -15.31 -22.14 6.38
C LEU A 45 -14.56 -21.80 7.66
N ARG A 46 -14.43 -20.52 7.95
CA ARG A 46 -13.92 -20.01 9.22
C ARG A 46 -15.01 -19.20 9.92
N SER A 47 -15.14 -19.40 11.22
CA SER A 47 -16.04 -18.65 12.08
C SER A 47 -15.21 -17.98 13.18
N ASP A 48 -15.33 -16.66 13.28
CA ASP A 48 -14.53 -15.85 14.23
C ASP A 48 -15.42 -14.99 15.11
N TYR A 49 -14.98 -14.83 16.35
CA TYR A 49 -15.49 -13.85 17.31
C TYR A 49 -14.33 -13.07 17.92
N ASN A 50 -14.48 -11.77 18.05
CA ASN A 50 -13.46 -10.90 18.64
C ASN A 50 -14.10 -9.92 19.63
N THR A 51 -13.42 -9.67 20.75
CA THR A 51 -13.89 -8.73 21.78
C THR A 51 -13.82 -7.26 21.36
N ALA A 52 -13.29 -6.96 20.19
CA ALA A 52 -13.35 -5.64 19.56
C ALA A 52 -14.67 -5.38 18.80
N PHE A 53 -15.51 -6.41 18.61
CA PHE A 53 -16.81 -6.27 17.98
C PHE A 53 -17.76 -5.53 18.91
N GLY A 54 -18.70 -4.78 18.33
CA GLY A 54 -19.77 -4.16 19.07
C GLY A 54 -20.70 -5.16 19.75
N ASP A 55 -21.39 -4.72 20.79
CA ASP A 55 -22.23 -5.60 21.63
C ASP A 55 -23.33 -6.31 20.85
N ASN A 56 -23.78 -5.73 19.73
CA ASN A 56 -24.81 -6.31 18.85
C ASN A 56 -24.23 -7.26 17.79
N VAL A 57 -22.88 -7.43 17.72
CA VAL A 57 -22.20 -8.19 16.68
C VAL A 57 -21.80 -9.56 17.19
N GLY A 58 -22.36 -10.62 16.59
CA GLY A 58 -22.04 -12.01 16.92
C GLY A 58 -20.88 -12.57 16.10
N TRP A 59 -20.86 -13.92 16.04
CA TRP A 59 -19.90 -14.67 15.25
C TRP A 59 -19.94 -14.29 13.77
N GLN A 60 -18.78 -14.14 13.17
CA GLN A 60 -18.62 -13.80 11.76
C GLN A 60 -18.13 -15.00 10.97
N TYR A 61 -18.60 -15.14 9.71
CA TYR A 61 -18.34 -16.31 8.89
C TYR A 61 -17.61 -15.91 7.61
N TYR A 62 -16.55 -16.67 7.29
CA TYR A 62 -15.63 -16.43 6.18
C TYR A 62 -15.51 -17.71 5.33
N PRO A 63 -16.45 -17.95 4.40
CA PRO A 63 -16.35 -19.05 3.46
C PRO A 63 -15.29 -18.80 2.39
N LYS A 64 -14.68 -19.89 1.90
CA LYS A 64 -13.86 -19.89 0.70
C LYS A 64 -14.15 -21.10 -0.17
N VAL A 65 -14.05 -20.93 -1.48
CA VAL A 65 -14.14 -21.99 -2.48
C VAL A 65 -13.05 -21.76 -3.51
N GLY A 66 -12.22 -22.77 -3.75
CA GLY A 66 -11.19 -22.78 -4.78
C GLY A 66 -11.42 -23.94 -5.75
N LEU A 67 -11.29 -23.65 -7.04
CA LEU A 67 -11.33 -24.65 -8.11
C LEU A 67 -10.02 -24.59 -8.88
N SER A 68 -9.44 -25.75 -9.15
CA SER A 68 -8.22 -25.86 -9.94
C SER A 68 -8.33 -27.04 -10.90
N TYR A 69 -8.03 -26.78 -12.17
CA TYR A 69 -8.06 -27.76 -13.22
C TYR A 69 -6.71 -27.84 -13.92
N VAL A 70 -6.05 -28.98 -13.84
CA VAL A 70 -4.76 -29.26 -14.50
C VAL A 70 -5.02 -29.72 -15.93
N LEU A 71 -5.22 -28.76 -16.82
CA LEU A 71 -5.56 -29.00 -18.23
C LEU A 71 -4.48 -29.80 -18.97
N SER A 72 -3.21 -29.63 -18.58
CA SER A 72 -2.07 -30.35 -19.18
C SER A 72 -2.13 -31.88 -19.01
N GLU A 73 -2.94 -32.38 -18.08
CA GLU A 73 -3.09 -33.84 -17.87
C GLU A 73 -4.21 -34.45 -18.73
N GLU A 74 -4.89 -33.64 -19.53
CA GLU A 74 -5.91 -34.15 -20.45
C GLU A 74 -5.31 -34.86 -21.66
N PRO A 75 -5.97 -35.93 -22.20
CA PRO A 75 -5.45 -36.70 -23.34
C PRO A 75 -5.17 -35.85 -24.60
N PHE A 76 -5.97 -34.83 -24.86
CA PHE A 76 -5.77 -33.94 -26.02
C PHE A 76 -4.54 -33.03 -25.88
N MET A 77 -3.99 -32.84 -24.66
CA MET A 77 -2.79 -32.06 -24.41
C MET A 77 -1.49 -32.90 -24.51
N GLN A 78 -1.60 -34.21 -24.55
CA GLN A 78 -0.46 -35.15 -24.57
C GLN A 78 0.54 -34.82 -25.65
N ARG A 79 0.07 -34.56 -26.88
CA ARG A 79 0.94 -34.20 -28.01
C ARG A 79 1.76 -32.93 -27.76
N LEU A 80 1.20 -31.95 -27.04
CA LEU A 80 1.90 -30.72 -26.67
C LEU A 80 2.93 -30.96 -25.56
N LYS A 81 2.65 -31.88 -24.64
CA LYS A 81 3.60 -32.32 -23.58
C LYS A 81 4.77 -33.09 -24.24
N GLU A 82 4.50 -34.06 -25.09
CA GLU A 82 5.53 -34.86 -25.79
C GLU A 82 6.45 -34.00 -26.63
N ASN A 83 5.93 -32.95 -27.25
CA ASN A 83 6.72 -31.97 -28.01
C ASN A 83 7.39 -30.90 -27.15
N ASN A 84 7.33 -31.01 -25.80
CA ASN A 84 7.89 -30.06 -24.86
C ASN A 84 7.36 -28.61 -25.00
N LEU A 85 6.22 -28.41 -25.66
CA LEU A 85 5.61 -27.09 -25.82
C LEU A 85 4.90 -26.67 -24.53
N VAL A 86 4.22 -27.62 -23.85
CA VAL A 86 3.53 -27.39 -22.58
C VAL A 86 4.00 -28.44 -21.56
N SER A 87 4.68 -28.01 -20.51
CA SER A 87 5.06 -28.90 -19.40
C SER A 87 3.96 -28.98 -18.35
N SER A 88 3.27 -27.86 -18.08
CA SER A 88 2.12 -27.79 -17.18
C SER A 88 1.23 -26.63 -17.61
N PHE A 89 -0.08 -26.82 -17.52
CA PHE A 89 -1.07 -25.77 -17.69
C PHE A 89 -2.23 -26.01 -16.73
N ARG A 90 -2.44 -25.06 -15.83
CA ARG A 90 -3.46 -25.10 -14.78
C ARG A 90 -4.34 -23.86 -14.87
N ILE A 91 -5.64 -24.04 -14.87
CA ILE A 91 -6.66 -22.99 -14.72
C ILE A 91 -7.11 -22.98 -13.27
N LEU A 92 -7.35 -21.80 -12.72
CA LEU A 92 -7.83 -21.64 -11.34
C LEU A 92 -8.96 -20.61 -11.27
N ALA A 93 -9.87 -20.82 -10.34
CA ALA A 93 -10.90 -19.87 -9.98
C ALA A 93 -11.16 -19.95 -8.47
N ASN A 94 -11.14 -18.81 -7.80
CA ASN A 94 -11.28 -18.72 -6.35
C ASN A 94 -12.34 -17.70 -5.97
N TYR A 95 -13.07 -18.00 -4.92
CA TYR A 95 -13.90 -17.04 -4.19
C TYR A 95 -13.60 -17.17 -2.71
N GLY A 96 -13.53 -16.07 -2.00
CA GLY A 96 -13.38 -16.08 -0.57
C GLY A 96 -13.78 -14.75 0.08
N ILE A 97 -14.13 -14.84 1.35
CA ILE A 97 -14.37 -13.67 2.21
C ILE A 97 -13.25 -13.60 3.24
N ALA A 98 -12.64 -12.43 3.37
CA ALA A 98 -11.68 -12.11 4.43
C ALA A 98 -12.22 -10.97 5.29
N GLY A 99 -12.04 -11.06 6.61
CA GLY A 99 -12.43 -10.01 7.55
C GLY A 99 -11.23 -9.24 8.08
N SER A 100 -11.42 -7.92 8.27
CA SER A 100 -10.49 -7.07 9.00
C SER A 100 -11.19 -6.48 10.20
N TYR A 101 -10.61 -6.66 11.40
CA TYR A 101 -11.28 -6.33 12.66
C TYR A 101 -11.08 -4.88 13.05
N PRO A 102 -12.07 -4.26 13.72
CA PRO A 102 -11.87 -2.94 14.31
C PRO A 102 -10.83 -2.99 15.42
N PRO A 103 -10.18 -1.85 15.74
CA PRO A 103 -9.33 -1.74 16.91
C PRO A 103 -10.12 -1.96 18.22
N ALA A 104 -9.41 -2.37 19.28
CA ALA A 104 -10.00 -2.61 20.58
C ALA A 104 -10.69 -1.35 21.13
N PHE A 105 -11.82 -1.53 21.84
CA PHE A 105 -12.57 -0.49 22.55
C PHE A 105 -13.19 0.62 21.69
N GLU A 106 -13.09 0.57 20.36
CA GLU A 106 -13.71 1.58 19.47
C GLU A 106 -15.25 1.52 19.50
N TYR A 107 -15.84 0.38 19.88
CA TYR A 107 -17.28 0.24 20.03
C TYR A 107 -17.81 0.86 21.32
N GLN A 108 -16.93 1.13 22.32
CA GLN A 108 -17.33 1.62 23.64
C GLN A 108 -17.47 3.14 23.68
N ARG A 109 -18.48 3.59 24.42
CA ARG A 109 -18.60 5.00 24.81
C ARG A 109 -17.56 5.34 25.86
N THR A 110 -16.86 6.44 25.68
CA THR A 110 -15.83 6.88 26.62
C THR A 110 -16.16 8.26 27.23
N VAL A 111 -15.61 8.52 28.43
CA VAL A 111 -15.63 9.81 29.07
C VAL A 111 -14.20 10.33 29.13
N ALA A 112 -14.01 11.58 28.73
CA ALA A 112 -12.73 12.27 28.83
C ALA A 112 -12.73 13.20 30.05
N PHE A 113 -11.64 13.18 30.81
CA PHE A 113 -11.44 14.11 31.92
C PHE A 113 -10.49 15.23 31.48
N ASN A 114 -10.96 16.45 31.57
CA ASN A 114 -10.22 17.65 31.19
C ASN A 114 -10.06 18.57 32.41
N SER A 115 -8.98 19.32 32.46
CA SER A 115 -8.80 20.36 33.45
C SER A 115 -9.67 21.56 33.08
N PHE A 116 -10.51 22.02 34.03
CA PHE A 116 -11.35 23.20 33.85
C PHE A 116 -11.34 24.03 35.14
N GLN A 117 -10.93 25.27 35.06
CA GLN A 117 -10.86 26.22 36.17
C GLN A 117 -10.15 25.70 37.45
N GLY A 118 -9.05 24.93 37.26
CA GLY A 118 -8.29 24.37 38.38
C GLY A 118 -8.86 23.08 38.98
N GLY A 119 -9.99 22.58 38.48
CA GLY A 119 -10.60 21.28 38.80
C GLY A 119 -10.61 20.31 37.61
N GLN A 120 -11.09 19.11 37.86
CA GLN A 120 -11.38 18.14 36.81
C GLN A 120 -12.82 18.27 36.35
N ALA A 121 -13.04 18.34 35.03
CA ALA A 121 -14.36 18.27 34.42
C ALA A 121 -14.43 17.04 33.53
N ALA A 122 -15.56 16.33 33.58
CA ALA A 122 -15.85 15.24 32.68
C ALA A 122 -16.55 15.76 31.42
N SER A 123 -16.10 15.31 30.27
CA SER A 123 -16.73 15.54 28.97
C SER A 123 -16.98 14.22 28.26
N PHE A 124 -17.89 14.21 27.30
CA PHE A 124 -18.02 13.04 26.43
C PHE A 124 -16.74 12.86 25.60
N GLY A 125 -16.20 11.66 25.61
CA GLY A 125 -15.11 11.23 24.76
C GLY A 125 -15.62 10.75 23.40
N LYS A 126 -15.47 9.44 23.10
CA LYS A 126 -16.03 8.81 21.90
C LYS A 126 -17.46 8.34 22.13
N TYR A 127 -18.28 8.37 21.09
CA TYR A 127 -19.66 7.87 21.13
C TYR A 127 -19.74 6.36 21.34
N GLY A 128 -18.75 5.63 20.80
CA GLY A 128 -18.84 4.21 20.63
C GLY A 128 -19.83 3.83 19.52
N ASN A 129 -19.75 2.58 19.08
CA ASN A 129 -20.68 2.03 18.10
C ASN A 129 -20.98 0.57 18.46
N PRO A 130 -22.15 0.27 19.05
CA PRO A 130 -22.51 -1.09 19.46
C PRO A 130 -22.70 -2.04 18.28
N ASP A 131 -22.84 -1.53 17.06
CA ASP A 131 -22.97 -2.30 15.82
C ASP A 131 -21.65 -2.42 15.06
N LEU A 132 -20.51 -2.06 15.68
CA LEU A 132 -19.20 -2.07 15.05
C LEU A 132 -18.76 -3.49 14.70
N ALA A 133 -18.79 -3.83 13.41
CA ALA A 133 -18.47 -5.14 12.86
C ALA A 133 -17.12 -5.13 12.12
N PRO A 134 -16.54 -6.30 11.83
CA PRO A 134 -15.42 -6.37 10.90
C PRO A 134 -15.85 -5.98 9.48
N GLU A 135 -14.98 -5.29 8.75
CA GLU A 135 -15.15 -5.14 7.32
C GLU A 135 -14.95 -6.47 6.61
N LYS A 136 -15.67 -6.69 5.50
CA LYS A 136 -15.64 -7.94 4.73
C LYS A 136 -15.19 -7.70 3.30
N LYS A 137 -14.05 -8.27 2.94
CA LYS A 137 -13.54 -8.27 1.58
C LYS A 137 -13.97 -9.55 0.86
N HIS A 138 -14.87 -9.42 -0.10
CA HIS A 138 -15.27 -10.47 -1.04
C HIS A 138 -14.30 -10.45 -2.22
N SER A 139 -13.53 -11.51 -2.41
CA SER A 139 -12.55 -11.63 -3.49
C SER A 139 -12.96 -12.70 -4.48
N TYR A 140 -12.92 -12.37 -5.76
CA TYR A 140 -13.13 -13.26 -6.90
C TYR A 140 -11.88 -13.23 -7.75
N GLU A 141 -11.31 -14.38 -8.04
CA GLU A 141 -10.09 -14.52 -8.82
C GLU A 141 -10.26 -15.59 -9.87
N ALA A 142 -9.78 -15.34 -11.08
CA ALA A 142 -9.72 -16.33 -12.15
C ALA A 142 -8.41 -16.14 -12.92
N GLY A 143 -7.76 -17.26 -13.24
CA GLY A 143 -6.47 -17.17 -13.88
C GLY A 143 -5.92 -18.52 -14.35
N PHE A 144 -4.67 -18.50 -14.75
CA PHE A 144 -3.94 -19.69 -15.13
C PHE A 144 -2.46 -19.59 -14.75
N ASN A 145 -1.85 -20.77 -14.58
CA ASN A 145 -0.40 -20.94 -14.49
C ASN A 145 0.05 -21.88 -15.58
N ALA A 146 1.06 -21.48 -16.36
CA ALA A 146 1.62 -22.24 -17.45
C ALA A 146 3.13 -22.38 -17.32
N VAL A 147 3.64 -23.58 -17.58
CA VAL A 147 5.07 -23.87 -17.74
C VAL A 147 5.26 -24.39 -19.16
N LEU A 148 5.95 -23.61 -19.96
CA LEU A 148 6.03 -23.79 -21.41
C LEU A 148 7.47 -23.99 -21.89
N PHE A 149 7.62 -24.55 -23.10
CA PHE A 149 8.87 -24.68 -23.82
C PHE A 149 9.98 -25.36 -23.01
N ASN A 150 9.69 -26.58 -22.53
CA ASN A 150 10.61 -27.34 -21.68
C ASN A 150 11.07 -26.55 -20.42
N ARG A 151 10.11 -25.87 -19.76
CA ARG A 151 10.33 -25.06 -18.55
C ARG A 151 11.13 -23.76 -18.76
N VAL A 152 11.32 -23.34 -20.02
CA VAL A 152 11.96 -22.06 -20.33
C VAL A 152 11.09 -20.89 -19.89
N LEU A 153 9.77 -20.99 -20.10
CA LEU A 153 8.81 -19.94 -19.75
C LEU A 153 7.85 -20.43 -18.66
N ASN A 154 7.83 -19.71 -17.54
CA ASN A 154 6.80 -19.80 -16.50
C ASN A 154 5.94 -18.55 -16.62
N LEU A 155 4.64 -18.72 -16.79
CA LEU A 155 3.66 -17.64 -16.93
C LEU A 155 2.53 -17.84 -15.95
N GLY A 156 2.27 -16.83 -15.12
CA GLY A 156 1.11 -16.75 -14.26
C GLY A 156 0.27 -15.54 -14.63
N PHE A 157 -1.02 -15.72 -14.77
CA PHE A 157 -1.98 -14.65 -15.03
C PHE A 157 -3.17 -14.82 -14.10
N THR A 158 -3.57 -13.74 -13.42
CA THR A 158 -4.77 -13.70 -12.59
C THR A 158 -5.51 -12.39 -12.85
N TYR A 159 -6.79 -12.47 -13.11
CA TYR A 159 -7.73 -11.36 -13.00
C TYR A 159 -8.39 -11.45 -11.64
N TYR A 160 -8.45 -10.32 -10.92
CA TYR A 160 -9.15 -10.24 -9.64
C TYR A 160 -10.18 -9.12 -9.62
N TYR A 161 -11.24 -9.40 -8.86
CA TYR A 161 -12.24 -8.42 -8.46
C TYR A 161 -12.47 -8.57 -6.96
N ALA A 162 -12.34 -7.49 -6.21
CA ALA A 162 -12.52 -7.48 -4.78
C ALA A 162 -13.46 -6.35 -4.37
N LEU A 163 -14.51 -6.70 -3.61
CA LEU A 163 -15.46 -5.76 -3.04
C LEU A 163 -15.34 -5.80 -1.52
N THR A 164 -14.85 -4.73 -0.91
CA THR A 164 -14.88 -4.54 0.53
C THR A 164 -16.21 -3.92 0.91
N LYS A 165 -17.00 -4.63 1.69
CA LYS A 165 -18.25 -4.16 2.29
C LYS A 165 -18.02 -3.80 3.75
N ASP A 166 -18.86 -2.90 4.25
CA ASP A 166 -18.81 -2.45 5.64
C ASP A 166 -17.40 -1.93 6.03
N ALA A 167 -16.72 -1.24 5.07
CA ALA A 167 -15.39 -0.71 5.30
C ALA A 167 -15.38 0.24 6.50
N LEU A 168 -14.36 0.09 7.34
CA LEU A 168 -14.20 0.82 8.59
C LEU A 168 -13.58 2.20 8.33
N PHE A 169 -14.37 3.24 8.53
CA PHE A 169 -13.89 4.61 8.43
C PHE A 169 -14.12 5.41 9.73
N SER A 170 -13.15 6.25 10.06
CA SER A 170 -13.26 7.23 11.13
C SER A 170 -13.98 8.47 10.61
N ILE A 171 -15.27 8.56 10.93
CA ILE A 171 -16.17 9.60 10.43
C ILE A 171 -16.17 10.79 11.39
N PRO A 172 -16.08 12.04 10.87
CA PRO A 172 -16.25 13.23 11.68
C PRO A 172 -17.65 13.28 12.32
N SER A 173 -17.71 13.53 13.62
CA SER A 173 -18.98 13.78 14.30
C SER A 173 -19.61 15.09 13.86
N LEU A 174 -20.94 15.15 13.81
CA LEU A 174 -21.64 16.39 13.53
C LEU A 174 -21.44 17.37 14.69
N PRO A 175 -21.06 18.63 14.47
CA PRO A 175 -20.89 19.63 15.55
C PRO A 175 -22.14 19.79 16.42
N SER A 176 -23.33 19.65 15.84
CA SER A 176 -24.62 19.70 16.55
C SER A 176 -24.84 18.59 17.56
N SER A 177 -24.07 17.49 17.49
CA SER A 177 -24.11 16.40 18.47
C SER A 177 -23.39 16.72 19.79
N GLY A 178 -22.69 17.86 19.85
CA GLY A 178 -21.86 18.25 21.01
C GLY A 178 -20.55 17.47 21.12
N GLN A 179 -20.17 16.73 20.08
CA GLN A 179 -18.93 15.96 20.04
C GLN A 179 -17.95 16.52 19.02
N SER A 180 -16.69 16.50 19.40
CA SER A 180 -15.58 16.90 18.51
C SER A 180 -14.74 15.72 18.01
N ALA A 181 -14.90 14.54 18.60
CA ALA A 181 -14.12 13.36 18.24
C ALA A 181 -14.79 12.59 17.09
N ASN A 182 -13.97 12.10 16.16
CA ASN A 182 -14.41 11.17 15.14
C ASN A 182 -14.83 9.83 15.80
N TYR A 183 -15.72 9.11 15.16
CA TYR A 183 -16.13 7.77 15.57
C TYR A 183 -15.94 6.76 14.43
N LEU A 184 -15.61 5.52 14.77
CA LEU A 184 -15.42 4.43 13.81
C LEU A 184 -16.77 3.82 13.43
N SER A 185 -17.00 3.64 12.14
CA SER A 185 -18.27 3.07 11.64
C SER A 185 -18.07 2.25 10.37
N ASN A 186 -18.92 1.25 10.19
CA ASN A 186 -19.00 0.40 9.02
C ASN A 186 -19.90 1.05 7.96
N VAL A 187 -19.34 1.89 7.09
CA VAL A 187 -20.15 2.69 6.16
C VAL A 187 -19.70 2.63 4.71
N GLY A 188 -18.52 2.06 4.46
CA GLY A 188 -17.91 2.12 3.13
C GLY A 188 -18.13 0.87 2.29
N GLU A 189 -18.26 1.09 0.98
CA GLU A 189 -18.05 0.04 -0.03
C GLU A 189 -16.91 0.46 -0.96
N ILE A 190 -15.91 -0.42 -1.12
CA ILE A 190 -14.71 -0.15 -1.91
C ILE A 190 -14.49 -1.27 -2.91
N GLU A 191 -14.44 -0.92 -4.18
CA GLU A 191 -14.08 -1.82 -5.28
C GLU A 191 -12.58 -1.75 -5.55
N ASN A 192 -11.96 -2.91 -5.77
CA ASN A 192 -10.63 -3.07 -6.33
C ASN A 192 -10.69 -4.13 -7.43
N LYS A 193 -10.12 -3.85 -8.59
CA LYS A 193 -10.03 -4.82 -9.69
C LYS A 193 -8.77 -4.61 -10.50
N GLY A 194 -8.26 -5.68 -11.05
CA GLY A 194 -7.02 -5.60 -11.84
C GLY A 194 -6.57 -6.94 -12.36
N ILE A 195 -5.36 -6.92 -12.88
CA ILE A 195 -4.66 -8.10 -13.35
C ILE A 195 -3.32 -8.23 -12.64
N GLU A 196 -2.90 -9.46 -12.44
CA GLU A 196 -1.57 -9.82 -11.98
C GLU A 196 -0.94 -10.74 -13.03
N LEU A 197 0.21 -10.35 -13.54
CA LEU A 197 1.00 -11.10 -14.50
C LEU A 197 2.38 -11.38 -13.91
N SER A 198 2.79 -12.64 -13.91
CA SER A 198 4.13 -13.06 -13.53
C SER A 198 4.80 -13.82 -14.68
N ILE A 199 6.03 -13.45 -14.97
CA ILE A 199 6.83 -14.06 -16.05
C ILE A 199 8.16 -14.49 -15.44
N GLY A 200 8.50 -15.77 -15.63
CA GLY A 200 9.82 -16.34 -15.33
C GLY A 200 10.40 -16.93 -16.60
N LEU A 201 11.59 -16.47 -16.98
CA LEU A 201 12.30 -16.93 -18.16
C LEU A 201 13.64 -17.55 -17.75
N GLN A 202 13.83 -18.82 -18.06
CA GLN A 202 15.12 -19.50 -18.01
C GLN A 202 15.83 -19.30 -19.34
N LEU A 203 16.58 -18.19 -19.47
CA LEU A 203 17.19 -17.79 -20.75
C LEU A 203 18.34 -18.71 -21.18
N VAL A 204 19.13 -19.15 -20.20
CA VAL A 204 20.23 -20.07 -20.40
C VAL A 204 20.28 -21.04 -19.23
N ASP A 205 20.39 -22.33 -19.53
CA ASP A 205 20.61 -23.38 -18.54
C ASP A 205 21.57 -24.41 -19.09
N THR A 206 22.85 -24.24 -18.81
CA THR A 206 23.92 -25.14 -19.23
C THR A 206 24.79 -25.49 -18.01
N LYS A 207 25.74 -26.38 -18.18
CA LYS A 207 26.67 -26.78 -17.11
C LYS A 207 27.41 -25.59 -16.47
N ASP A 208 27.79 -24.61 -17.30
CA ASP A 208 28.62 -23.47 -16.88
C ASP A 208 27.81 -22.18 -16.71
N TRP A 209 26.70 -22.02 -17.45
CA TRP A 209 25.87 -20.82 -17.45
C TRP A 209 24.45 -21.10 -16.98
N ASN A 210 23.96 -20.29 -16.08
CA ASN A 210 22.55 -20.22 -15.73
C ASN A 210 22.10 -18.75 -15.73
N VAL A 211 21.10 -18.42 -16.55
CA VAL A 211 20.57 -17.05 -16.66
C VAL A 211 19.06 -17.11 -16.54
N ARG A 212 18.53 -16.42 -15.52
CA ARG A 212 17.09 -16.35 -15.26
C ARG A 212 16.63 -14.89 -15.12
N LEU A 213 15.53 -14.58 -15.78
CA LEU A 213 14.80 -13.34 -15.67
C LEU A 213 13.43 -13.62 -15.04
N ASN A 214 13.06 -12.82 -14.02
CA ASN A 214 11.69 -12.79 -13.51
C ASN A 214 11.17 -11.37 -13.61
N ALA A 215 9.88 -11.23 -13.94
CA ALA A 215 9.19 -9.96 -13.97
C ALA A 215 7.75 -10.12 -13.52
N SER A 216 7.19 -9.09 -12.90
CA SER A 216 5.76 -9.00 -12.62
C SER A 216 5.19 -7.68 -13.13
N TYR A 217 3.94 -7.73 -13.56
CA TYR A 217 3.15 -6.56 -13.93
C TYR A 217 1.78 -6.69 -13.28
N ASN A 218 1.44 -5.72 -12.45
CA ASN A 218 0.20 -5.71 -11.70
C ASN A 218 -0.53 -4.40 -11.96
N THR A 219 -1.85 -4.46 -12.07
CA THR A 219 -2.70 -3.29 -12.14
C THR A 219 -3.69 -3.27 -10.99
N ASN A 220 -4.09 -2.09 -10.56
CA ASN A 220 -5.19 -1.93 -9.62
C ASN A 220 -6.04 -0.72 -10.01
N HIS A 221 -7.33 -0.95 -10.13
CA HIS A 221 -8.33 0.10 -10.24
C HIS A 221 -9.14 0.10 -8.95
N ASN A 222 -8.93 1.14 -8.14
CA ASN A 222 -9.61 1.34 -6.86
C ASN A 222 -10.72 2.38 -7.01
N LYS A 223 -11.88 2.11 -6.43
CA LYS A 223 -13.01 3.04 -6.42
C LYS A 223 -13.85 2.90 -5.15
N VAL A 224 -14.17 4.00 -4.52
CA VAL A 224 -15.17 4.07 -3.45
C VAL A 224 -16.55 4.06 -4.10
N LEU A 225 -17.34 3.04 -3.81
CA LEU A 225 -18.70 2.89 -4.35
C LEU A 225 -19.71 3.61 -3.46
N SER A 226 -19.50 3.58 -2.13
CA SER A 226 -20.37 4.24 -1.17
C SER A 226 -19.59 4.66 0.08
N ILE A 227 -20.00 5.75 0.70
CA ILE A 227 -19.62 6.19 2.04
C ILE A 227 -20.84 6.30 2.97
N GLY A 228 -21.95 5.66 2.59
CA GLY A 228 -23.22 5.71 3.31
C GLY A 228 -23.78 7.15 3.38
N ASN A 229 -24.17 7.58 4.57
CA ASN A 229 -24.68 8.94 4.80
C ASN A 229 -23.59 9.95 5.15
N ALA A 230 -22.30 9.57 5.08
CA ALA A 230 -21.21 10.48 5.39
C ALA A 230 -20.99 11.48 4.23
N VAL A 231 -20.49 12.67 4.57
CA VAL A 231 -19.94 13.60 3.57
C VAL A 231 -18.49 13.23 3.27
N PRO A 232 -17.92 13.61 2.12
CA PRO A 232 -16.51 13.36 1.85
C PRO A 232 -15.60 13.84 2.98
N PHE A 233 -14.74 12.96 3.49
CA PHE A 233 -13.92 13.21 4.67
C PHE A 233 -12.44 12.92 4.43
N ALA A 234 -11.58 13.63 5.16
CA ALA A 234 -10.14 13.44 5.10
C ALA A 234 -9.70 12.23 5.93
N ILE A 235 -8.78 11.44 5.40
CA ILE A 235 -8.11 10.34 6.08
C ILE A 235 -6.63 10.63 6.34
N GLY A 236 -6.09 11.70 5.78
CA GLY A 236 -4.75 12.21 6.01
C GLY A 236 -4.62 13.65 5.54
N GLY A 237 -3.49 14.28 5.85
CA GLY A 237 -3.20 15.65 5.47
C GLY A 237 -2.92 16.57 6.64
N PHE A 238 -2.69 17.86 6.33
CA PHE A 238 -2.28 18.84 7.33
C PHE A 238 -3.47 19.65 7.87
N SER A 239 -4.34 20.13 7.01
CA SER A 239 -5.57 20.83 7.37
C SER A 239 -6.54 20.90 6.20
N SER A 240 -7.81 21.26 6.46
CA SER A 240 -8.83 21.43 5.43
C SER A 240 -8.52 22.56 4.42
N ARG A 241 -7.64 23.48 4.77
CA ARG A 241 -7.21 24.59 3.90
C ARG A 241 -5.97 24.28 3.09
N THR A 242 -5.23 23.21 3.41
CA THR A 242 -4.02 22.83 2.69
C THR A 242 -4.31 21.71 1.70
N VAL A 243 -3.64 20.59 1.88
CA VAL A 243 -3.79 19.38 1.10
C VAL A 243 -4.24 18.26 2.01
N GLN A 244 -5.17 17.47 1.52
CA GLN A 244 -5.69 16.31 2.25
C GLN A 244 -5.77 15.10 1.32
N THR A 245 -5.63 13.92 1.89
CA THR A 245 -6.08 12.68 1.25
C THR A 245 -7.49 12.39 1.72
N VAL A 246 -8.39 12.13 0.78
CA VAL A 246 -9.85 12.15 1.01
C VAL A 246 -10.50 10.87 0.55
N VAL A 247 -11.59 10.49 1.20
CA VAL A 247 -12.52 9.45 0.76
C VAL A 247 -13.81 10.14 0.30
N ALA A 248 -14.21 9.87 -0.95
CA ALA A 248 -15.45 10.33 -1.55
C ALA A 248 -15.98 9.30 -2.53
N GLU A 249 -17.30 9.25 -2.69
CA GLU A 249 -17.94 8.35 -3.66
C GLU A 249 -17.49 8.66 -5.09
N GLY A 250 -17.27 7.61 -5.86
CA GLY A 250 -16.85 7.71 -7.27
C GLY A 250 -15.35 7.88 -7.46
N GLU A 251 -14.58 8.23 -6.43
CA GLU A 251 -13.16 8.50 -6.45
C GLU A 251 -12.33 7.33 -5.88
N PRO A 252 -11.03 7.25 -6.17
CA PRO A 252 -10.13 6.35 -5.46
C PRO A 252 -10.00 6.72 -3.99
N VAL A 253 -9.81 5.72 -3.13
CA VAL A 253 -9.52 5.95 -1.70
C VAL A 253 -8.26 6.78 -1.56
N GLY A 254 -8.36 7.90 -0.84
CA GLY A 254 -7.20 8.74 -0.54
C GLY A 254 -6.68 9.54 -1.73
N PHE A 255 -7.55 9.98 -2.64
CA PHE A 255 -7.13 10.96 -3.63
C PHE A 255 -6.69 12.28 -2.97
N ILE A 256 -5.76 12.96 -3.60
CA ILE A 256 -5.23 14.25 -3.12
C ILE A 256 -6.25 15.34 -3.42
N ARG A 257 -6.74 16.00 -2.39
CA ARG A 257 -7.66 17.14 -2.51
C ARG A 257 -6.97 18.43 -2.13
N GLY A 258 -7.12 19.45 -2.97
CA GLY A 258 -6.54 20.76 -2.72
C GLY A 258 -7.12 21.84 -3.63
N TYR A 259 -6.56 23.04 -3.57
CA TYR A 259 -6.91 24.13 -4.46
C TYR A 259 -6.23 23.96 -5.82
N LYS A 260 -6.92 24.33 -6.89
CA LYS A 260 -6.42 24.29 -8.26
C LYS A 260 -6.46 25.68 -8.87
N ALA A 261 -5.29 26.28 -9.09
CA ALA A 261 -5.15 27.46 -9.92
C ALA A 261 -5.26 27.05 -11.40
N VAL A 262 -6.20 27.64 -12.10
CA VAL A 262 -6.40 27.50 -13.55
C VAL A 262 -5.79 28.71 -14.24
N LEU A 263 -4.96 28.46 -15.25
CA LEU A 263 -4.31 29.54 -16.01
C LEU A 263 -4.97 29.78 -17.35
N ASN A 264 -4.89 31.02 -17.81
CA ASN A 264 -5.19 31.43 -19.19
C ASN A 264 -4.08 30.90 -20.14
N PRO A 265 -4.30 30.89 -21.47
CA PRO A 265 -3.27 30.51 -22.44
C PRO A 265 -1.99 31.37 -22.40
N ASP A 266 -2.08 32.58 -21.86
CA ASP A 266 -0.96 33.48 -21.68
C ASP A 266 -0.24 33.35 -20.33
N ASN A 267 -0.55 32.27 -19.57
CA ASN A 267 -0.06 31.94 -18.23
C ASN A 267 -0.49 32.91 -17.11
N SER A 268 -1.41 33.84 -17.34
CA SER A 268 -2.03 34.62 -16.26
C SER A 268 -3.03 33.73 -15.47
N LEU A 269 -3.25 34.08 -14.20
CA LEU A 269 -4.25 33.39 -13.38
C LEU A 269 -5.68 33.70 -13.90
N LYS A 270 -6.44 32.64 -14.23
CA LYS A 270 -7.83 32.75 -14.65
C LYS A 270 -8.77 32.66 -13.44
N GLU A 271 -8.65 31.59 -12.67
CA GLU A 271 -9.54 31.33 -11.55
C GLU A 271 -8.89 30.34 -10.56
N ILE A 272 -9.43 30.28 -9.35
CA ILE A 272 -9.02 29.31 -8.31
C ILE A 272 -10.21 28.45 -7.96
N LEU A 273 -10.08 27.14 -8.18
CA LEU A 273 -11.10 26.15 -7.87
C LEU A 273 -10.76 25.50 -6.51
N PRO A 274 -11.65 25.62 -5.51
CA PRO A 274 -11.40 24.98 -4.22
C PRO A 274 -11.69 23.49 -4.23
N LEU A 275 -11.00 22.73 -3.35
CA LEU A 275 -11.30 21.34 -3.02
C LEU A 275 -11.37 20.36 -4.20
N GLN A 276 -10.52 20.57 -5.21
CA GLN A 276 -10.48 19.72 -6.40
C GLN A 276 -9.72 18.43 -6.16
N ASN A 277 -10.08 17.34 -6.88
CA ASN A 277 -9.24 16.16 -7.02
C ASN A 277 -8.01 16.54 -7.86
N LEU A 278 -6.83 16.38 -7.27
CA LEU A 278 -5.54 16.71 -7.89
C LEU A 278 -4.76 15.45 -8.33
N GLY A 279 -5.27 14.27 -8.02
CA GLY A 279 -4.68 12.99 -8.42
C GLY A 279 -4.82 11.89 -7.37
N SER A 280 -4.73 10.65 -7.79
CA SER A 280 -4.77 9.48 -6.91
C SER A 280 -3.39 9.20 -6.30
N THR A 281 -3.34 8.83 -5.02
CA THR A 281 -2.11 8.35 -4.37
C THR A 281 -1.82 6.88 -4.67
N LEU A 282 -2.83 6.16 -5.20
CA LEU A 282 -2.72 4.75 -5.53
C LEU A 282 -2.23 4.56 -6.98
N PRO A 283 -1.21 3.72 -7.21
CA PRO A 283 -0.74 3.44 -8.56
C PRO A 283 -1.76 2.63 -9.36
N THR A 284 -1.83 2.92 -10.66
CA THR A 284 -2.63 2.13 -11.61
C THR A 284 -1.88 0.91 -12.11
N ALA A 285 -0.55 0.96 -12.16
CA ALA A 285 0.30 -0.18 -12.51
C ALA A 285 1.60 -0.17 -11.69
N TYR A 286 2.06 -1.35 -11.32
CA TYR A 286 3.30 -1.55 -10.57
C TYR A 286 3.84 -2.96 -10.77
N GLY A 287 5.12 -3.14 -10.49
CA GLY A 287 5.73 -4.45 -10.60
C GLY A 287 7.19 -4.46 -10.20
N ASN A 288 7.79 -5.63 -10.34
CA ASN A 288 9.21 -5.82 -10.07
C ASN A 288 9.85 -6.65 -11.18
N PHE A 289 11.17 -6.61 -11.22
CA PHE A 289 11.98 -7.47 -12.09
C PHE A 289 13.26 -7.88 -11.38
N SER A 290 13.77 -9.05 -11.75
CA SER A 290 15.06 -9.53 -11.31
C SER A 290 15.75 -10.33 -12.40
N LEU A 291 17.04 -10.08 -12.59
CA LEU A 291 17.93 -10.86 -13.45
C LEU A 291 18.99 -11.50 -12.56
N SER A 292 19.10 -12.81 -12.63
CA SER A 292 20.19 -13.58 -12.05
C SER A 292 20.96 -14.28 -13.13
N ALA A 293 22.29 -14.13 -13.11
CA ALA A 293 23.17 -14.80 -14.04
C ALA A 293 24.33 -15.44 -13.28
N SER A 294 24.64 -16.68 -13.56
CA SER A 294 25.82 -17.34 -13.00
C SER A 294 26.66 -17.97 -14.12
N TYR A 295 27.95 -17.84 -13.99
CA TYR A 295 28.96 -18.47 -14.82
C TYR A 295 29.97 -19.19 -13.92
N LYS A 296 29.93 -20.51 -13.89
CA LYS A 296 30.73 -21.33 -12.98
C LYS A 296 30.57 -20.86 -11.52
N ASN A 297 31.61 -20.24 -10.97
CA ASN A 297 31.66 -19.77 -9.59
C ASN A 297 31.31 -18.29 -9.43
N LEU A 298 31.06 -17.58 -10.53
CA LEU A 298 30.71 -16.16 -10.52
C LEU A 298 29.20 -16.01 -10.66
N SER A 299 28.58 -15.20 -9.80
CA SER A 299 27.17 -14.89 -9.84
C SER A 299 26.94 -13.39 -9.92
N PHE A 300 25.95 -13.00 -10.70
CA PHE A 300 25.49 -11.61 -10.83
C PHE A 300 23.99 -11.55 -10.53
N MET A 301 23.54 -10.52 -9.84
CA MET A 301 22.15 -10.25 -9.54
C MET A 301 21.83 -8.77 -9.78
N LEU A 302 20.71 -8.54 -10.46
CA LEU A 302 20.10 -7.23 -10.63
C LEU A 302 18.63 -7.35 -10.23
N SER A 303 18.13 -6.43 -9.41
CA SER A 303 16.70 -6.34 -9.13
C SER A 303 16.23 -4.89 -9.07
N GLY A 304 14.97 -4.69 -9.40
CA GLY A 304 14.33 -3.40 -9.36
C GLY A 304 12.82 -3.51 -9.33
N ASP A 305 12.17 -2.37 -9.15
CA ASP A 305 10.73 -2.22 -9.17
C ASP A 305 10.33 -0.91 -9.82
N TYR A 306 9.07 -0.83 -10.20
CA TYR A 306 8.50 0.32 -10.84
C TYR A 306 7.05 0.54 -10.41
N GLN A 307 6.62 1.79 -10.53
CA GLN A 307 5.27 2.24 -10.28
C GLN A 307 4.88 3.27 -11.33
N TYR A 308 3.60 3.26 -11.70
CA TYR A 308 3.04 4.19 -12.68
C TYR A 308 1.62 4.60 -12.30
N GLY A 309 1.27 5.88 -12.58
CA GLY A 309 -0.10 6.40 -12.53
C GLY A 309 -0.55 6.89 -11.15
N ALA A 310 0.36 7.01 -10.18
CA ALA A 310 0.08 7.66 -8.91
C ALA A 310 0.60 9.11 -8.86
N TYR A 311 0.17 9.85 -7.83
CA TYR A 311 0.57 11.22 -7.57
C TYR A 311 1.09 11.39 -6.15
N VAL A 312 1.98 12.36 -5.97
CA VAL A 312 2.54 12.76 -4.68
C VAL A 312 2.51 14.28 -4.56
N HIS A 313 2.15 14.78 -3.39
CA HIS A 313 2.23 16.19 -3.08
C HIS A 313 3.54 16.50 -2.35
N SER A 314 4.29 17.48 -2.86
CA SER A 314 5.52 17.99 -2.23
C SER A 314 5.19 19.17 -1.33
N PHE A 315 4.97 18.91 -0.04
CA PHE A 315 4.70 19.98 0.92
C PHE A 315 5.92 20.86 1.15
N ASP A 316 7.13 20.32 1.09
CA ASP A 316 8.35 21.11 1.24
C ASP A 316 8.50 22.19 0.16
N ARG A 317 8.20 21.87 -1.11
CA ARG A 317 8.18 22.85 -2.21
C ARG A 317 7.10 23.89 -1.97
N GLN A 318 5.89 23.46 -1.64
CA GLN A 318 4.77 24.34 -1.36
C GLN A 318 5.05 25.25 -0.15
N PHE A 319 5.68 24.73 0.89
CA PHE A 319 6.05 25.53 2.07
C PHE A 319 7.15 26.56 1.75
N ARG A 320 8.15 26.19 0.95
CA ARG A 320 9.16 27.16 0.47
C ARG A 320 8.51 28.28 -0.34
N PHE A 321 7.56 27.92 -1.20
CA PHE A 321 6.77 28.89 -1.96
C PHE A 321 6.01 29.85 -1.02
N SER A 322 5.44 29.39 0.08
CA SER A 322 4.76 30.24 1.08
C SER A 322 5.69 31.27 1.74
N LYS A 323 7.01 31.06 1.67
CA LYS A 323 8.05 31.96 2.20
C LYS A 323 8.63 32.91 1.15
N GLY A 324 7.98 33.05 0.01
CA GLY A 324 8.39 33.95 -1.06
C GLY A 324 9.48 33.38 -1.99
N LEU A 325 9.88 32.10 -1.83
CA LEU A 325 10.81 31.47 -2.75
C LEU A 325 10.08 31.08 -4.03
N LYS A 326 10.67 31.40 -5.18
CA LYS A 326 10.13 31.05 -6.49
C LYS A 326 10.11 29.53 -6.67
N ASP A 327 9.13 29.06 -7.43
CA ASP A 327 9.05 27.67 -7.91
C ASP A 327 8.86 27.69 -9.43
N ASP A 328 9.74 26.98 -10.15
CA ASP A 328 9.78 27.00 -11.62
C ASP A 328 8.52 26.43 -12.29
N ALA A 329 7.71 25.65 -11.55
CA ALA A 329 6.45 25.12 -12.05
C ALA A 329 5.33 26.18 -12.13
N ILE A 330 5.48 27.31 -11.43
CA ILE A 330 4.47 28.37 -11.39
C ILE A 330 4.95 29.55 -12.25
N PRO A 331 4.25 29.86 -13.36
CA PRO A 331 4.59 31.02 -14.20
C PRO A 331 4.53 32.32 -13.41
N GLU A 332 5.50 33.20 -13.57
CA GLU A 332 5.55 34.51 -12.88
C GLU A 332 4.29 35.34 -13.15
N LYS A 333 3.76 35.27 -14.38
CA LYS A 333 2.53 35.99 -14.78
C LYS A 333 1.29 35.53 -13.98
N ALA A 334 1.27 34.29 -13.48
CA ALA A 334 0.20 33.80 -12.63
C ALA A 334 0.21 34.43 -11.23
N LEU A 335 1.31 35.08 -10.85
CA LEU A 335 1.52 35.69 -9.54
C LEU A 335 1.40 37.24 -9.60
N GLU A 336 1.21 37.81 -10.78
CA GLU A 336 1.09 39.29 -10.93
C GLU A 336 -0.03 39.83 -10.06
N GLY A 337 0.30 40.81 -9.22
CA GLY A 337 -0.66 41.47 -8.32
C GLY A 337 -1.06 40.65 -7.09
N LEU A 338 -0.47 39.47 -6.87
CA LEU A 338 -0.77 38.62 -5.74
C LEU A 338 0.36 38.64 -4.70
N ASP A 339 -0.02 38.66 -3.41
CA ASP A 339 0.88 38.31 -2.32
C ASP A 339 1.06 36.79 -2.31
N GLN A 340 2.26 36.32 -2.67
CA GLN A 340 2.59 34.91 -2.73
C GLN A 340 2.38 34.20 -1.38
N GLY A 341 2.77 34.85 -0.27
CA GLY A 341 2.65 34.29 1.07
C GLY A 341 1.20 34.15 1.55
N ALA A 342 0.31 35.06 1.12
CA ALA A 342 -1.12 34.97 1.41
C ALA A 342 -1.84 33.96 0.51
N ASN A 343 -1.37 33.76 -0.72
CA ASN A 343 -2.05 32.97 -1.76
C ASN A 343 -1.44 31.59 -2.01
N TRP A 344 -0.43 31.16 -1.24
CA TRP A 344 0.33 29.92 -1.49
C TRP A 344 -0.53 28.67 -1.58
N LEU A 345 -1.67 28.62 -0.87
CA LEU A 345 -2.59 27.48 -0.90
C LEU A 345 -3.35 27.38 -2.23
N ASN A 346 -3.57 28.50 -2.89
CA ASN A 346 -4.32 28.56 -4.14
C ASN A 346 -3.62 27.83 -5.30
N PHE A 347 -2.31 27.61 -5.16
CA PHE A 347 -1.45 26.97 -6.16
C PHE A 347 -1.09 25.53 -5.82
N THR A 348 -1.85 24.86 -4.94
CA THR A 348 -1.56 23.48 -4.47
C THR A 348 -1.36 22.50 -5.62
N ASN A 349 -2.09 22.64 -6.71
CA ASN A 349 -2.00 21.76 -7.88
C ASN A 349 -0.61 21.74 -8.53
N PHE A 350 0.21 22.79 -8.42
CA PHE A 350 1.55 22.84 -8.98
C PHE A 350 2.58 22.05 -8.15
N PHE A 351 2.21 21.67 -6.94
CA PHE A 351 3.02 20.86 -6.03
C PHE A 351 2.57 19.40 -5.96
N VAL A 352 1.55 19.03 -6.75
CA VAL A 352 1.13 17.65 -6.94
C VAL A 352 1.75 17.13 -8.23
N GLU A 353 2.63 16.16 -8.11
CA GLU A 353 3.46 15.63 -9.18
C GLU A 353 3.14 14.15 -9.42
N LYS A 354 3.42 13.66 -10.63
CA LYS A 354 3.38 12.21 -10.87
C LYS A 354 4.44 11.52 -10.02
N SER A 355 4.06 10.44 -9.35
CA SER A 355 4.96 9.64 -8.51
C SER A 355 5.49 8.41 -9.25
N ASP A 356 5.49 8.45 -10.59
CA ASP A 356 6.02 7.38 -11.42
C ASP A 356 7.51 7.19 -11.15
N PHE A 357 7.94 5.95 -11.02
CA PHE A 357 9.35 5.65 -10.84
C PHE A 357 9.76 4.30 -11.42
N LEU A 358 11.05 4.20 -11.72
CA LEU A 358 11.82 2.97 -11.92
C LEU A 358 13.03 3.01 -10.99
N LYS A 359 13.13 2.05 -10.06
CA LYS A 359 14.25 1.97 -9.12
C LYS A 359 15.01 0.67 -9.29
N ILE A 360 16.33 0.76 -9.37
CA ILE A 360 17.20 -0.39 -9.24
C ILE A 360 17.48 -0.58 -7.74
N ARG A 361 17.02 -1.71 -7.20
CA ARG A 361 17.11 -1.98 -5.76
C ARG A 361 18.41 -2.62 -5.34
N ASN A 362 18.94 -3.51 -6.19
CA ASN A 362 20.18 -4.19 -5.90
C ASN A 362 20.94 -4.51 -7.19
N ILE A 363 22.25 -4.27 -7.14
CA ILE A 363 23.22 -4.83 -8.09
C ILE A 363 24.24 -5.59 -7.23
N GLY A 364 24.35 -6.89 -7.46
CA GLY A 364 25.22 -7.78 -6.71
C GLY A 364 26.13 -8.61 -7.60
N ILE A 365 27.33 -8.84 -7.12
CA ILE A 365 28.27 -9.80 -7.70
C ILE A 365 28.81 -10.69 -6.58
N ALA A 366 28.90 -11.98 -6.80
CA ALA A 366 29.45 -12.92 -5.84
C ALA A 366 30.36 -13.94 -6.53
N TYR A 367 31.40 -14.36 -5.82
CA TYR A 367 32.35 -15.38 -6.26
C TYR A 367 32.50 -16.45 -5.21
N ASP A 368 32.26 -17.72 -5.60
CA ASP A 368 32.39 -18.91 -4.76
C ASP A 368 33.73 -19.58 -5.00
N TYR A 369 34.66 -19.42 -4.08
CA TYR A 369 35.94 -20.09 -4.11
C TYR A 369 35.88 -21.40 -3.29
N LYS A 370 36.25 -22.53 -3.88
CA LYS A 370 36.30 -23.84 -3.22
C LYS A 370 37.77 -24.29 -3.10
N PRO A 371 38.44 -23.95 -2.01
CA PRO A 371 39.81 -24.36 -1.77
C PRO A 371 39.88 -25.89 -1.57
N LYS A 372 41.00 -26.50 -1.97
CA LYS A 372 41.19 -27.96 -1.90
C LYS A 372 41.54 -28.48 -0.49
N LYS A 373 41.84 -27.61 0.47
CA LYS A 373 42.39 -27.97 1.77
C LYS A 373 41.96 -26.98 2.87
N TYR A 374 41.54 -27.50 4.04
CA TYR A 374 41.16 -26.78 5.27
C TYR A 374 39.82 -26.03 5.26
N LEU A 375 39.33 -25.56 4.15
CA LEU A 375 38.04 -24.87 4.06
C LEU A 375 37.13 -25.54 3.03
N LYS A 376 35.84 -25.61 3.30
CA LYS A 376 34.85 -26.13 2.34
C LYS A 376 34.55 -25.14 1.23
N SER A 377 34.36 -23.87 1.63
CA SER A 377 34.10 -22.81 0.67
C SER A 377 34.41 -21.42 1.25
N VAL A 378 34.72 -20.47 0.38
CA VAL A 378 34.79 -19.06 0.68
C VAL A 378 33.92 -18.34 -0.33
N ASN A 379 32.87 -17.67 0.12
CA ASN A 379 32.01 -16.83 -0.71
C ASN A 379 32.38 -15.36 -0.48
N LEU A 380 32.71 -14.66 -1.56
CA LEU A 380 32.98 -13.23 -1.58
C LEU A 380 31.83 -12.55 -2.33
N ALA A 381 31.11 -11.65 -1.67
CA ALA A 381 30.03 -10.94 -2.32
C ALA A 381 30.15 -9.41 -2.13
N PHE A 382 29.75 -8.68 -3.14
CA PHE A 382 29.63 -7.23 -3.10
C PHE A 382 28.26 -6.83 -3.66
N ASN A 383 27.51 -6.05 -2.89
CA ASN A 383 26.19 -5.58 -3.25
C ASN A 383 26.13 -4.05 -3.12
N VAL A 384 25.45 -3.45 -4.09
CA VAL A 384 25.07 -2.03 -4.04
C VAL A 384 23.56 -1.97 -3.98
N TYR A 385 23.02 -1.53 -2.85
CA TYR A 385 21.60 -1.33 -2.66
C TYR A 385 21.20 0.09 -3.03
N ASN A 386 20.05 0.24 -3.66
CA ASN A 386 19.49 1.51 -4.15
C ASN A 386 20.47 2.31 -5.03
N PRO A 387 21.16 1.68 -6.02
CA PRO A 387 22.17 2.38 -6.84
C PRO A 387 21.57 3.48 -7.69
N PHE A 388 20.34 3.28 -8.24
CA PHE A 388 19.69 4.21 -9.15
C PHE A 388 18.19 4.33 -8.87
N ALA A 389 17.69 5.57 -8.92
CA ALA A 389 16.28 5.90 -8.87
C ALA A 389 15.97 6.90 -9.99
N PHE A 390 15.02 6.54 -10.85
CA PHE A 390 14.48 7.40 -11.90
C PHE A 390 13.06 7.73 -11.49
N THR A 391 12.80 8.97 -11.12
CA THR A 391 11.49 9.42 -10.61
C THR A 391 10.96 10.56 -11.45
N ALA A 392 9.66 10.59 -11.67
CA ALA A 392 8.98 11.70 -12.34
C ALA A 392 8.74 12.88 -11.39
N SER A 393 8.75 12.63 -10.08
CA SER A 393 8.57 13.66 -9.05
C SER A 393 9.90 14.27 -8.59
N SER A 394 9.84 15.50 -8.10
CA SER A 394 10.96 16.18 -7.46
C SER A 394 11.33 15.63 -6.08
N VAL A 395 10.46 14.79 -5.51
CA VAL A 395 10.64 14.10 -4.23
C VAL A 395 10.66 12.60 -4.43
N ASP A 396 11.25 11.86 -3.49
CA ASP A 396 11.15 10.41 -3.52
C ASP A 396 9.71 9.97 -3.17
N PRO A 397 8.97 9.37 -4.12
CA PRO A 397 7.57 9.00 -3.89
C PRO A 397 7.37 7.95 -2.79
N GLU A 398 8.38 7.13 -2.50
CA GLU A 398 8.32 6.13 -1.43
C GLU A 398 8.65 6.71 -0.05
N ALA A 399 9.34 7.83 -0.01
CA ALA A 399 9.59 8.57 1.21
C ALA A 399 8.41 9.49 1.59
N ALA A 400 7.32 9.47 0.83
CA ALA A 400 6.11 10.19 1.20
C ALA A 400 5.59 9.66 2.53
N LEU A 401 5.34 10.56 3.47
CA LEU A 401 4.66 10.19 4.71
C LEU A 401 3.32 9.57 4.33
N ALA A 402 3.09 8.34 4.72
CA ALA A 402 1.74 7.82 4.82
C ALA A 402 0.95 8.86 5.61
N GLY A 403 0.04 9.56 4.93
CA GLY A 403 -0.61 10.79 5.33
C GLY A 403 -0.64 10.95 6.83
N ALA A 404 -0.01 11.98 7.36
CA ALA A 404 0.36 12.14 8.74
C ALA A 404 -0.62 11.43 9.69
N ARG A 405 -0.30 10.22 10.10
CA ARG A 405 -1.11 9.33 10.95
C ARG A 405 -2.57 9.29 10.50
N SER A 406 -2.88 8.40 9.54
CA SER A 406 -4.27 8.11 9.18
C SER A 406 -5.06 7.82 10.45
N GLN A 407 -6.08 8.63 10.71
CA GLN A 407 -7.06 8.30 11.73
C GLN A 407 -7.95 7.19 11.15
N GLY A 408 -7.61 5.93 11.41
CA GLY A 408 -8.35 4.78 10.92
C GLY A 408 -7.47 3.71 10.28
N ALA A 409 -8.09 2.62 9.82
CA ALA A 409 -7.43 1.44 9.28
C ALA A 409 -6.79 1.64 7.89
N VAL A 410 -7.01 2.77 7.23
CA VAL A 410 -6.52 3.04 5.88
C VAL A 410 -5.36 4.02 5.91
N ALA A 411 -4.13 3.50 5.73
CA ALA A 411 -2.96 4.33 5.50
C ALA A 411 -2.81 4.56 3.99
N VAL A 412 -2.93 5.80 3.54
CA VAL A 412 -2.61 6.18 2.15
C VAL A 412 -1.41 7.12 2.14
N GLY A 413 -0.45 6.81 1.27
CA GLY A 413 0.70 7.66 1.00
C GLY A 413 0.31 8.92 0.20
N GLY A 414 1.28 9.56 -0.41
CA GLY A 414 1.07 10.63 -1.37
C GLY A 414 1.32 12.04 -0.85
N LEU A 415 1.65 12.22 0.44
CA LEU A 415 2.06 13.51 0.99
C LEU A 415 3.51 13.44 1.44
N ASN A 416 4.37 14.23 0.84
CA ASN A 416 5.78 14.32 1.20
C ASN A 416 6.05 15.58 2.03
N TYR A 417 6.62 15.41 3.23
CA TYR A 417 7.04 16.50 4.10
C TYR A 417 8.25 16.09 4.92
N SER A 418 9.37 16.78 4.75
CA SER A 418 10.63 16.59 5.48
C SER A 418 11.12 15.14 5.51
N SER A 419 10.84 14.37 4.46
CA SER A 419 11.25 12.98 4.36
C SER A 419 12.51 12.82 3.51
N TYR A 420 13.34 11.87 3.89
CA TYR A 420 14.59 11.57 3.21
C TYR A 420 14.42 10.35 2.30
N SER A 421 15.04 10.42 1.12
CA SER A 421 15.12 9.26 0.22
C SER A 421 15.94 8.13 0.85
N THR A 422 15.61 6.90 0.45
CA THR A 422 16.37 5.71 0.88
C THR A 422 17.83 5.82 0.45
N PRO A 423 18.79 5.69 1.37
CA PRO A 423 20.21 5.87 1.07
C PRO A 423 20.76 4.74 0.19
N ARG A 424 21.76 5.07 -0.63
CA ARG A 424 22.58 4.07 -1.31
C ARG A 424 23.51 3.40 -0.29
N GLN A 425 23.58 2.07 -0.35
CA GLN A 425 24.42 1.29 0.56
C GLN A 425 25.37 0.38 -0.23
N TYR A 426 26.59 0.24 0.25
CA TYR A 426 27.61 -0.65 -0.29
C TYR A 426 27.94 -1.70 0.77
N VAL A 427 27.74 -2.98 0.42
CA VAL A 427 27.92 -4.08 1.37
C VAL A 427 28.89 -5.11 0.80
N GLY A 428 30.05 -5.26 1.44
CA GLY A 428 30.98 -6.36 1.19
C GLY A 428 30.74 -7.50 2.20
N THR A 429 30.64 -8.73 1.72
CA THR A 429 30.41 -9.92 2.55
C THR A 429 31.47 -10.97 2.27
N ILE A 430 32.08 -11.50 3.32
CA ILE A 430 32.96 -12.67 3.26
C ILE A 430 32.36 -13.76 4.14
N ARG A 431 31.99 -14.90 3.54
CA ARG A 431 31.49 -16.06 4.25
C ARG A 431 32.45 -17.22 4.08
N VAL A 432 32.93 -17.78 5.19
CA VAL A 432 33.86 -18.90 5.20
C VAL A 432 33.15 -20.10 5.83
N SER A 433 33.25 -21.25 5.16
CA SER A 433 32.75 -22.55 5.66
C SER A 433 33.94 -23.49 5.85
N PHE A 434 33.98 -24.18 7.00
CA PHE A 434 35.02 -25.10 7.39
C PHE A 434 34.61 -26.57 7.22
#